data_3efaa5b11b6869055297c6fa327dbafd
#
_entry.id   3efaa5b11b6869055297c6fa327dbafd
#
_cell.length_a   1.000
_cell.length_b   1.000
_cell.length_c   1.000
_cell.angle_alpha   90.00
_cell.angle_beta   90.00
_cell.angle_gamma   90.00
#
_symmetry.space_group_name_H-M   'P 1'
#
loop_
_entity.id
_entity.type
_entity.pdbx_description
1 polymer ?
#
loop_
_entity_poly.entity_id
_entity_poly.type
_entity_poly.pdbx_seq_one_letter_code
_entity_poly.pdbx_strand_id
1 'polypeptide(L)'
;MARECWQFWIDRGGTFTDIVALCPDGAIETAKLLSENPEQYVDAAAEGIRRFVGSGDGIEAVKMGTTVATNALLERQGTPTALVVTEGFRDALAIGYQNRPDIFALNIIKPAPIYQCVVEARERLGADGDVRVPLDEAGIRQSLEQCFRDGLRSAAICLVHGYRYPDHENRVADIARSIGFEQVSVSHDVESLINFGSRGETTLADAYLTPVLNAYIRGLQAELETVATPNRLLFMQSSGGLTLADSFRGKNSVLSGPAAGVVGMVETASRAGFERLIGFDIVGTSTDVSAWSGDYERSYDSEVAGVRLRAPMMKIHTIAAGGGSLLRYQDQRYQVGPESAGANPGPACYRRGGPLAVTDANVLTGRIPADQFPHVFGPDADEPLDTGIVRAKFDELAAEISADSGTTVHAEDVANGFLTIAVEGMANAIRKITVERGEDVRDFTLCSFGGAAGQHACKVAEVLDMKTVWLHPMAGVLSAYGMGLSNIRVEKQQSADVPFDEPNLDVTAREMAILQTRVDKALGEQHVPA
;
A
#
# COMPACT_ATOMS: atom_id res chain seq x y z
N MET A 1 19.15 -7.21 -28.86
CA MET A 1 18.28 -6.60 -29.88
C MET A 1 17.81 -5.26 -29.30
N ALA A 2 17.94 -4.18 -30.03
CA ALA A 2 17.37 -2.90 -29.63
C ALA A 2 15.84 -3.07 -29.52
N ARG A 3 15.22 -2.54 -28.47
CA ARG A 3 13.77 -2.48 -28.34
C ARG A 3 13.23 -1.42 -29.30
N GLU A 4 12.03 -1.59 -29.78
CA GLU A 4 11.40 -0.59 -30.65
C GLU A 4 10.53 0.40 -29.85
N CYS A 5 10.30 0.12 -28.56
CA CYS A 5 9.33 0.83 -27.73
C CYS A 5 9.86 1.11 -26.32
N TRP A 6 9.34 2.16 -25.73
CA TRP A 6 9.57 2.54 -24.33
C TRP A 6 8.87 1.58 -23.35
N GLN A 7 9.43 1.43 -22.13
CA GLN A 7 8.72 0.96 -20.96
C GLN A 7 8.81 1.98 -19.84
N PHE A 8 7.70 2.16 -19.11
CA PHE A 8 7.64 3.06 -17.96
C PHE A 8 7.30 2.27 -16.70
N TRP A 9 8.06 2.49 -15.64
CA TRP A 9 7.86 1.91 -14.33
C TRP A 9 7.65 3.05 -13.35
N ILE A 10 6.47 3.11 -12.72
CA ILE A 10 6.01 4.31 -12.04
C ILE A 10 5.52 3.95 -10.65
N ASP A 11 6.07 4.59 -9.62
CA ASP A 11 5.54 4.56 -8.27
C ASP A 11 4.86 5.89 -7.94
N ARG A 12 3.53 5.88 -7.93
CA ARG A 12 2.73 7.03 -7.53
C ARG A 12 2.52 7.00 -6.03
N GLY A 13 3.42 7.66 -5.28
CA GLY A 13 3.30 7.88 -3.84
C GLY A 13 2.34 9.02 -3.49
N GLY A 14 2.17 9.28 -2.20
CA GLY A 14 1.31 10.37 -1.71
C GLY A 14 1.88 11.77 -1.97
N THR A 15 3.21 11.95 -1.98
CA THR A 15 3.86 13.25 -2.17
C THR A 15 4.54 13.36 -3.52
N PHE A 16 5.30 12.35 -3.90
CA PHE A 16 6.05 12.30 -5.16
C PHE A 16 5.66 11.08 -5.98
N THR A 17 5.71 11.24 -7.28
CA THR A 17 5.62 10.17 -8.27
C THR A 17 7.01 9.96 -8.86
N ASP A 18 7.55 8.76 -8.66
CA ASP A 18 8.84 8.33 -9.17
C ASP A 18 8.65 7.58 -10.49
N ILE A 19 9.43 7.95 -11.49
CA ILE A 19 9.35 7.39 -12.84
C ILE A 19 10.72 6.86 -13.24
N VAL A 20 10.73 5.62 -13.69
CA VAL A 20 11.87 4.99 -14.35
C VAL A 20 11.45 4.70 -15.79
N ALA A 21 12.14 5.29 -16.75
CA ALA A 21 11.93 5.08 -18.18
C ALA A 21 13.03 4.18 -18.73
N LEU A 22 12.65 3.05 -19.31
CA LEU A 22 13.54 2.20 -20.07
C LEU A 22 13.41 2.56 -21.55
N CYS A 23 14.48 3.19 -22.07
CA CYS A 23 14.55 3.68 -23.43
C CYS A 23 14.64 2.56 -24.46
N PRO A 24 14.28 2.79 -25.72
CA PRO A 24 14.43 1.83 -26.81
C PRO A 24 15.86 1.33 -27.01
N ASP A 25 16.87 2.15 -26.76
CA ASP A 25 18.29 1.81 -26.85
C ASP A 25 18.80 1.00 -25.63
N GLY A 26 17.96 0.82 -24.58
CA GLY A 26 18.28 0.11 -23.35
C GLY A 26 18.82 1.00 -22.24
N ALA A 27 18.94 2.30 -22.44
CA ALA A 27 19.28 3.26 -21.39
C ALA A 27 18.13 3.35 -20.36
N ILE A 28 18.48 3.71 -19.13
CA ILE A 28 17.50 3.93 -18.05
C ILE A 28 17.60 5.41 -17.67
N GLU A 29 16.48 6.09 -17.75
CA GLU A 29 16.32 7.46 -17.29
C GLU A 29 15.32 7.54 -16.14
N THR A 30 15.42 8.58 -15.33
CA THR A 30 14.54 8.75 -14.15
C THR A 30 13.98 10.16 -14.09
N ALA A 31 12.76 10.27 -13.61
CA ALA A 31 12.14 11.55 -13.28
C ALA A 31 11.39 11.45 -11.95
N LYS A 32 11.25 12.59 -11.28
CA LYS A 32 10.47 12.72 -10.04
C LYS A 32 9.58 13.95 -10.16
N LEU A 33 8.28 13.76 -9.97
CA LEU A 33 7.26 14.81 -10.01
C LEU A 33 6.48 14.84 -8.68
N LEU A 34 5.87 15.98 -8.37
CA LEU A 34 4.84 15.99 -7.32
C LEU A 34 3.65 15.14 -7.76
N SER A 35 3.09 14.33 -6.89
CA SER A 35 1.93 13.49 -7.22
C SER A 35 0.67 14.31 -7.51
N GLU A 36 0.58 15.50 -6.92
CA GLU A 36 -0.52 16.44 -7.11
C GLU A 36 0.03 17.82 -7.41
N ASN A 37 -0.24 18.31 -8.62
CA ASN A 37 0.09 19.67 -9.05
C ASN A 37 -0.93 20.14 -10.11
N PRO A 38 -2.19 20.40 -9.69
CA PRO A 38 -3.31 20.64 -10.60
C PRO A 38 -3.16 21.92 -11.45
N GLU A 39 -2.23 22.80 -11.08
CA GLU A 39 -1.92 24.00 -11.88
C GLU A 39 -1.07 23.69 -13.11
N GLN A 40 -0.37 22.54 -13.13
CA GLN A 40 0.53 22.17 -14.22
C GLN A 40 0.11 20.92 -14.98
N TYR A 41 -0.48 19.92 -14.32
CA TYR A 41 -0.91 18.67 -14.94
C TYR A 41 -2.05 17.99 -14.16
N VAL A 42 -2.82 17.18 -14.87
CA VAL A 42 -3.94 16.42 -14.29
C VAL A 42 -3.44 15.16 -13.57
N ASP A 43 -2.49 14.45 -14.19
CA ASP A 43 -1.91 13.22 -13.64
C ASP A 43 -0.38 13.21 -13.80
N ALA A 44 0.32 12.96 -12.70
CA ALA A 44 1.79 12.99 -12.65
C ALA A 44 2.44 11.86 -13.47
N ALA A 45 1.79 10.69 -13.58
CA ALA A 45 2.32 9.59 -14.37
C ALA A 45 2.24 9.89 -15.87
N ALA A 46 1.10 10.39 -16.34
CA ALA A 46 0.93 10.80 -17.73
C ALA A 46 1.87 11.95 -18.11
N GLU A 47 1.99 12.96 -17.23
CA GLU A 47 2.94 14.07 -17.45
C GLU A 47 4.39 13.58 -17.49
N GLY A 48 4.76 12.68 -16.58
CA GLY A 48 6.11 12.13 -16.57
C GLY A 48 6.44 11.35 -17.84
N ILE A 49 5.50 10.55 -18.35
CA ILE A 49 5.66 9.85 -19.63
C ILE A 49 5.81 10.86 -20.77
N ARG A 50 4.99 11.91 -20.79
CA ARG A 50 5.04 12.99 -21.83
C ARG A 50 6.41 13.65 -21.95
N ARG A 51 7.19 13.71 -20.86
CA ARG A 51 8.53 14.31 -20.87
C ARG A 51 9.57 13.50 -21.61
N PHE A 52 9.35 12.21 -21.79
CA PHE A 52 10.28 11.28 -22.44
C PHE A 52 9.85 10.93 -23.88
N VAL A 53 8.56 10.78 -24.12
CA VAL A 53 8.03 10.24 -25.37
C VAL A 53 7.85 11.34 -26.41
N GLY A 54 8.45 11.15 -27.58
CA GLY A 54 8.24 12.00 -28.76
C GLY A 54 7.02 11.59 -29.59
N SER A 55 6.65 12.43 -30.56
CA SER A 55 5.54 12.13 -31.48
C SER A 55 5.86 10.91 -32.33
N GLY A 56 5.08 9.84 -32.18
CA GLY A 56 5.23 8.60 -32.92
C GLY A 56 5.98 7.48 -32.20
N ASP A 57 6.49 7.72 -31.00
CA ASP A 57 7.12 6.68 -30.19
C ASP A 57 6.07 5.69 -29.66
N GLY A 58 6.40 4.39 -29.68
CA GLY A 58 5.56 3.35 -29.10
C GLY A 58 5.88 3.09 -27.63
N ILE A 59 4.85 2.77 -26.84
CA ILE A 59 5.00 2.32 -25.45
C ILE A 59 4.63 0.85 -25.37
N GLU A 60 5.61 -0.02 -25.04
CA GLU A 60 5.39 -1.45 -24.83
C GLU A 60 4.56 -1.72 -23.58
N ALA A 61 4.94 -1.10 -22.46
CA ALA A 61 4.27 -1.30 -21.19
C ALA A 61 4.42 -0.11 -20.25
N VAL A 62 3.36 0.17 -19.49
CA VAL A 62 3.39 0.98 -18.28
C VAL A 62 3.11 0.05 -17.10
N LYS A 63 4.04 -0.03 -16.15
CA LYS A 63 3.94 -0.80 -14.91
C LYS A 63 3.85 0.19 -13.76
N MET A 64 2.79 0.12 -12.94
CA MET A 64 2.49 1.18 -12.00
C MET A 64 2.10 0.68 -10.62
N GLY A 65 2.60 1.34 -9.57
CA GLY A 65 2.07 1.29 -8.21
C GLY A 65 1.23 2.53 -7.93
N THR A 66 0.26 2.38 -7.05
CA THR A 66 -0.61 3.50 -6.68
C THR A 66 -1.03 3.44 -5.21
N THR A 67 -1.10 4.59 -4.56
CA THR A 67 -1.60 4.74 -3.19
C THR A 67 -3.09 5.07 -3.13
N VAL A 68 -3.79 5.14 -4.27
CA VAL A 68 -5.20 5.59 -4.36
C VAL A 68 -6.11 4.77 -3.44
N ALA A 69 -6.01 3.44 -3.46
CA ALA A 69 -6.84 2.58 -2.60
C ALA A 69 -6.45 2.70 -1.12
N THR A 70 -5.17 2.77 -0.83
CA THR A 70 -4.68 2.93 0.55
C THR A 70 -5.18 4.25 1.14
N ASN A 71 -5.08 5.35 0.39
CA ASN A 71 -5.57 6.66 0.81
C ASN A 71 -7.10 6.65 0.97
N ALA A 72 -7.85 6.09 -0.01
CA ALA A 72 -9.30 5.97 0.08
C ALA A 72 -9.75 5.19 1.34
N LEU A 73 -8.98 4.19 1.76
CA LEU A 73 -9.26 3.43 2.98
C LEU A 73 -8.92 4.23 4.24
N LEU A 74 -7.76 4.89 4.28
CA LEU A 74 -7.30 5.71 5.41
C LEU A 74 -8.24 6.91 5.65
N GLU A 75 -8.66 7.59 4.59
CA GLU A 75 -9.47 8.79 4.63
C GLU A 75 -10.99 8.49 4.63
N ARG A 76 -11.36 7.20 4.57
CA ARG A 76 -12.76 6.75 4.52
C ARG A 76 -13.52 7.33 3.31
N GLN A 77 -12.85 7.47 2.17
CA GLN A 77 -13.37 8.04 0.91
C GLN A 77 -13.62 6.99 -0.18
N GLY A 78 -13.93 5.75 0.19
CA GLY A 78 -14.35 4.71 -0.76
C GLY A 78 -15.82 4.86 -1.18
N THR A 79 -16.26 3.96 -2.04
CA THR A 79 -17.62 3.99 -2.59
C THR A 79 -18.65 3.53 -1.55
N PRO A 80 -19.77 4.29 -1.36
CA PRO A 80 -20.86 3.87 -0.49
C PRO A 80 -21.38 2.47 -0.84
N THR A 81 -21.28 1.54 0.11
CA THR A 81 -21.45 0.10 -0.13
C THR A 81 -22.57 -0.48 0.73
N ALA A 82 -23.45 -1.29 0.12
CA ALA A 82 -24.40 -2.16 0.80
C ALA A 82 -23.72 -3.52 1.11
N LEU A 83 -23.88 -4.00 2.34
CA LEU A 83 -23.46 -5.33 2.75
C LEU A 83 -24.65 -6.28 2.77
N VAL A 84 -24.59 -7.37 1.99
CA VAL A 84 -25.62 -8.42 2.00
C VAL A 84 -25.10 -9.64 2.75
N VAL A 85 -25.81 -10.06 3.78
CA VAL A 85 -25.46 -11.22 4.63
C VAL A 85 -26.65 -12.14 4.83
N THR A 86 -26.43 -13.40 5.18
CA THR A 86 -27.48 -14.31 5.61
C THR A 86 -28.24 -13.74 6.82
N GLU A 87 -29.56 -13.92 6.86
CA GLU A 87 -30.41 -13.51 7.99
C GLU A 87 -29.89 -14.04 9.33
N GLY A 88 -29.81 -13.15 10.33
CA GLY A 88 -29.23 -13.41 11.66
C GLY A 88 -27.71 -13.14 11.75
N PHE A 89 -27.06 -12.68 10.67
CA PHE A 89 -25.63 -12.32 10.64
C PHE A 89 -25.38 -10.82 10.44
N ARG A 90 -26.41 -9.99 10.64
CA ARG A 90 -26.36 -8.53 10.46
C ARG A 90 -25.17 -7.88 11.14
N ASP A 91 -24.89 -8.28 12.37
CA ASP A 91 -23.88 -7.65 13.23
C ASP A 91 -22.52 -8.38 13.18
N ALA A 92 -22.40 -9.44 12.38
CA ALA A 92 -21.21 -10.30 12.39
C ALA A 92 -19.91 -9.55 12.09
N LEU A 93 -19.91 -8.66 11.09
CA LEU A 93 -18.72 -7.86 10.75
C LEU A 93 -18.49 -6.72 11.76
N ALA A 94 -19.54 -6.13 12.34
CA ALA A 94 -19.40 -5.12 13.39
C ALA A 94 -18.84 -5.72 14.70
N ILE A 95 -19.26 -6.96 15.05
CA ILE A 95 -18.70 -7.71 16.17
C ILE A 95 -17.23 -8.06 15.88
N GLY A 96 -16.95 -8.53 14.66
CA GLY A 96 -15.61 -8.91 14.21
C GLY A 96 -14.98 -9.94 15.15
N TYR A 97 -13.71 -9.74 15.51
CA TYR A 97 -12.95 -10.66 16.36
C TYR A 97 -12.88 -10.23 17.84
N GLN A 98 -13.65 -9.21 18.21
CA GLN A 98 -13.69 -8.67 19.58
C GLN A 98 -12.34 -8.21 20.13
N ASN A 99 -11.37 -7.93 19.26
CA ASN A 99 -10.11 -7.31 19.64
C ASN A 99 -10.35 -5.89 20.19
N ARG A 100 -9.54 -5.53 21.18
CA ARG A 100 -9.58 -4.20 21.80
C ARG A 100 -8.44 -3.34 21.25
N PRO A 101 -8.72 -2.20 20.62
CA PRO A 101 -7.66 -1.26 20.19
C PRO A 101 -6.82 -0.78 21.38
N ASP A 102 -7.47 -0.54 22.52
CA ASP A 102 -6.83 -0.28 23.80
C ASP A 102 -7.30 -1.31 24.84
N ILE A 103 -6.36 -2.13 25.31
CA ILE A 103 -6.66 -3.26 26.19
C ILE A 103 -7.19 -2.83 27.57
N PHE A 104 -6.83 -1.61 28.02
CA PHE A 104 -7.21 -1.05 29.31
C PHE A 104 -8.35 -0.03 29.24
N ALA A 105 -8.86 0.26 28.04
CA ALA A 105 -9.96 1.19 27.90
C ALA A 105 -11.24 0.66 28.57
N LEU A 106 -11.85 1.48 29.43
CA LEU A 106 -13.16 1.20 30.03
C LEU A 106 -14.29 1.32 28.99
N ASN A 107 -14.13 2.24 28.04
CA ASN A 107 -15.04 2.42 26.90
C ASN A 107 -14.32 2.03 25.61
N ILE A 108 -14.71 0.89 25.04
CA ILE A 108 -14.09 0.36 23.82
C ILE A 108 -14.76 1.00 22.61
N ILE A 109 -14.02 1.86 21.89
CA ILE A 109 -14.46 2.46 20.65
C ILE A 109 -13.84 1.68 19.50
N LYS A 110 -14.69 1.01 18.71
CA LYS A 110 -14.26 0.34 17.47
C LYS A 110 -14.28 1.33 16.30
N PRO A 111 -13.40 1.13 15.30
CA PRO A 111 -13.49 1.88 14.05
C PRO A 111 -14.89 1.72 13.44
N ALA A 112 -15.43 2.79 12.87
CA ALA A 112 -16.70 2.72 12.15
C ALA A 112 -16.59 1.74 10.97
N PRO A 113 -17.61 0.90 10.71
CA PRO A 113 -17.62 0.02 9.55
C PRO A 113 -17.61 0.84 8.25
N ILE A 114 -17.12 0.23 7.16
CA ILE A 114 -17.05 0.89 5.84
C ILE A 114 -18.29 0.63 4.97
N TYR A 115 -19.29 -0.12 5.45
CA TYR A 115 -20.59 -0.23 4.81
C TYR A 115 -21.57 0.81 5.35
N GLN A 116 -22.56 1.22 4.55
CA GLN A 116 -23.59 2.17 4.94
C GLN A 116 -24.92 1.50 5.30
N CYS A 117 -25.25 0.36 4.71
CA CYS A 117 -26.41 -0.41 5.08
C CYS A 117 -26.13 -1.92 5.08
N VAL A 118 -26.93 -2.68 5.84
CA VAL A 118 -26.90 -4.15 5.84
C VAL A 118 -28.24 -4.67 5.37
N VAL A 119 -28.22 -5.52 4.35
CA VAL A 119 -29.37 -6.29 3.84
C VAL A 119 -29.26 -7.71 4.33
N GLU A 120 -30.25 -8.19 5.06
CA GLU A 120 -30.33 -9.57 5.49
C GLU A 120 -31.07 -10.40 4.44
N ALA A 121 -30.35 -11.36 3.85
CA ALA A 121 -30.89 -12.31 2.91
C ALA A 121 -31.56 -13.44 3.68
N ARG A 122 -32.87 -13.57 3.56
CA ARG A 122 -33.60 -14.71 4.08
C ARG A 122 -33.26 -15.93 3.23
N GLU A 123 -32.30 -16.68 3.68
CA GLU A 123 -31.80 -17.92 3.08
C GLU A 123 -31.02 -18.73 4.10
N ARG A 124 -30.85 -20.04 3.88
CA ARG A 124 -29.92 -20.87 4.65
C ARG A 124 -29.52 -22.09 3.85
N LEU A 125 -28.21 -22.22 3.63
CA LEU A 125 -27.59 -23.47 3.18
C LEU A 125 -27.01 -24.23 4.39
N GLY A 126 -27.07 -25.55 4.36
CA GLY A 126 -26.37 -26.42 5.29
C GLY A 126 -24.88 -26.55 4.94
N ALA A 127 -24.09 -27.14 5.85
CA ALA A 127 -22.66 -27.39 5.63
C ALA A 127 -22.40 -28.42 4.51
N ASP A 128 -23.38 -29.22 4.17
CA ASP A 128 -23.43 -30.23 3.11
C ASP A 128 -24.04 -29.70 1.78
N GLY A 129 -24.48 -28.42 1.78
CA GLY A 129 -25.07 -27.75 0.60
C GLY A 129 -26.58 -27.92 0.48
N ASP A 130 -27.23 -28.62 1.43
CA ASP A 130 -28.70 -28.72 1.45
C ASP A 130 -29.35 -27.35 1.65
N VAL A 131 -30.44 -27.10 0.92
CA VAL A 131 -31.20 -25.85 1.05
C VAL A 131 -32.18 -26.02 2.22
N ARG A 132 -31.81 -25.43 3.38
CA ARG A 132 -32.68 -25.42 4.57
C ARG A 132 -33.74 -24.34 4.54
N VAL A 133 -33.37 -23.16 4.01
CA VAL A 133 -34.27 -22.06 3.74
C VAL A 133 -34.01 -21.56 2.32
N PRO A 134 -35.01 -21.62 1.42
CA PRO A 134 -34.85 -21.08 0.06
C PRO A 134 -34.58 -19.56 0.09
N LEU A 135 -33.83 -19.11 -0.92
CA LEU A 135 -33.52 -17.68 -1.09
C LEU A 135 -34.80 -16.88 -1.41
N ASP A 136 -35.11 -15.89 -0.59
CA ASP A 136 -36.17 -14.91 -0.83
C ASP A 136 -35.69 -13.81 -1.78
N GLU A 137 -35.73 -14.08 -3.08
CA GLU A 137 -35.27 -13.12 -4.09
C GLU A 137 -36.10 -11.82 -4.12
N ALA A 138 -37.39 -11.91 -3.83
CA ALA A 138 -38.28 -10.75 -3.85
C ALA A 138 -37.94 -9.77 -2.71
N GLY A 139 -37.74 -10.28 -1.49
CA GLY A 139 -37.34 -9.48 -0.34
C GLY A 139 -35.96 -8.86 -0.50
N ILE A 140 -35.01 -9.61 -1.07
CA ILE A 140 -33.67 -9.09 -1.38
C ILE A 140 -33.73 -7.99 -2.42
N ARG A 141 -34.48 -8.19 -3.53
CA ARG A 141 -34.67 -7.17 -4.56
C ARG A 141 -35.21 -5.88 -3.97
N GLN A 142 -36.28 -5.96 -3.20
CA GLN A 142 -36.89 -4.79 -2.55
C GLN A 142 -35.88 -4.04 -1.67
N SER A 143 -35.09 -4.75 -0.87
CA SER A 143 -34.10 -4.16 0.03
C SER A 143 -32.94 -3.52 -0.74
N LEU A 144 -32.43 -4.18 -1.77
CA LEU A 144 -31.37 -3.63 -2.63
C LEU A 144 -31.85 -2.43 -3.46
N GLU A 145 -33.08 -2.45 -3.96
CA GLU A 145 -33.68 -1.27 -4.63
C GLU A 145 -33.78 -0.07 -3.69
N GLN A 146 -34.07 -0.30 -2.39
CA GLN A 146 -34.05 0.78 -1.41
C GLN A 146 -32.62 1.33 -1.24
N CYS A 147 -31.63 0.47 -1.02
CA CYS A 147 -30.22 0.90 -0.94
C CYS A 147 -29.78 1.68 -2.19
N PHE A 148 -30.21 1.24 -3.38
CA PHE A 148 -29.91 1.94 -4.63
C PHE A 148 -30.57 3.32 -4.71
N ARG A 149 -31.85 3.46 -4.28
CA ARG A 149 -32.54 4.76 -4.18
C ARG A 149 -31.85 5.69 -3.18
N ASP A 150 -31.28 5.13 -2.10
CA ASP A 150 -30.52 5.88 -1.08
C ASP A 150 -29.11 6.28 -1.57
N GLY A 151 -28.77 6.01 -2.83
CA GLY A 151 -27.55 6.46 -3.47
C GLY A 151 -26.39 5.45 -3.47
N LEU A 152 -26.57 4.22 -2.94
CA LEU A 152 -25.54 3.21 -2.96
C LEU A 152 -25.37 2.63 -4.37
N ARG A 153 -24.12 2.45 -4.80
CA ARG A 153 -23.77 1.93 -6.13
C ARG A 153 -22.85 0.70 -6.07
N SER A 154 -22.43 0.31 -4.86
CA SER A 154 -21.60 -0.86 -4.63
C SER A 154 -22.30 -1.83 -3.67
N ALA A 155 -22.14 -3.13 -3.90
CA ALA A 155 -22.67 -4.21 -3.07
C ALA A 155 -21.59 -5.25 -2.77
N ALA A 156 -21.45 -5.61 -1.49
CA ALA A 156 -20.64 -6.72 -1.01
C ALA A 156 -21.58 -7.85 -0.55
N ILE A 157 -21.43 -9.03 -1.12
CA ILE A 157 -22.31 -10.18 -0.84
C ILE A 157 -21.50 -11.27 -0.16
N CYS A 158 -21.87 -11.63 1.08
CA CYS A 158 -21.23 -12.66 1.87
C CYS A 158 -22.28 -13.50 2.59
N LEU A 159 -22.59 -14.69 2.07
CA LEU A 159 -23.55 -15.61 2.66
C LEU A 159 -22.86 -16.75 3.39
N VAL A 160 -23.54 -17.32 4.40
CA VAL A 160 -23.04 -18.49 5.12
C VAL A 160 -22.92 -19.65 4.14
N HIS A 161 -21.78 -20.35 4.17
CA HIS A 161 -21.40 -21.41 3.21
C HIS A 161 -21.28 -20.99 1.73
N GLY A 162 -21.43 -19.70 1.39
CA GLY A 162 -21.24 -19.18 0.03
C GLY A 162 -19.85 -19.47 -0.54
N TYR A 163 -18.82 -19.59 0.31
CA TYR A 163 -17.45 -19.95 -0.10
C TYR A 163 -17.38 -21.30 -0.83
N ARG A 164 -18.27 -22.23 -0.54
CA ARG A 164 -18.32 -23.59 -1.10
C ARG A 164 -19.52 -23.80 -2.03
N TYR A 165 -20.67 -23.19 -1.70
CA TYR A 165 -21.94 -23.32 -2.44
C TYR A 165 -22.38 -21.93 -2.92
N PRO A 166 -21.92 -21.47 -4.09
CA PRO A 166 -22.06 -20.09 -4.52
C PRO A 166 -23.41 -19.72 -5.11
N ASP A 167 -24.34 -20.66 -5.30
CA ASP A 167 -25.58 -20.44 -6.07
C ASP A 167 -26.44 -19.31 -5.50
N HIS A 168 -26.61 -19.22 -4.19
CA HIS A 168 -27.36 -18.13 -3.57
C HIS A 168 -26.66 -16.79 -3.73
N GLU A 169 -25.32 -16.74 -3.56
CA GLU A 169 -24.56 -15.51 -3.78
C GLU A 169 -24.65 -15.04 -5.23
N ASN A 170 -24.56 -15.95 -6.20
CA ASN A 170 -24.69 -15.64 -7.62
C ASN A 170 -26.06 -15.03 -7.94
N ARG A 171 -27.14 -15.62 -7.42
CA ARG A 171 -28.50 -15.12 -7.62
C ARG A 171 -28.69 -13.73 -7.02
N VAL A 172 -28.15 -13.47 -5.83
CA VAL A 172 -28.16 -12.14 -5.21
C VAL A 172 -27.35 -11.14 -6.04
N ALA A 173 -26.21 -11.55 -6.55
CA ALA A 173 -25.38 -10.72 -7.42
C ALA A 173 -26.09 -10.35 -8.73
N ASP A 174 -26.80 -11.28 -9.35
CA ASP A 174 -27.58 -11.01 -10.56
C ASP A 174 -28.73 -10.05 -10.29
N ILE A 175 -29.38 -10.16 -9.13
CA ILE A 175 -30.40 -9.18 -8.68
C ILE A 175 -29.75 -7.80 -8.55
N ALA A 176 -28.62 -7.66 -7.84
CA ALA A 176 -27.93 -6.39 -7.66
C ALA A 176 -27.53 -5.75 -8.99
N ARG A 177 -26.93 -6.54 -9.91
CA ARG A 177 -26.58 -6.08 -11.27
C ARG A 177 -27.81 -5.62 -12.05
N SER A 178 -28.94 -6.38 -11.96
CA SER A 178 -30.18 -6.03 -12.66
C SER A 178 -30.83 -4.73 -12.16
N ILE A 179 -30.58 -4.33 -10.92
CA ILE A 179 -31.00 -3.07 -10.33
C ILE A 179 -30.13 -1.91 -10.81
N GLY A 180 -28.87 -2.16 -11.16
CA GLY A 180 -27.93 -1.16 -11.65
C GLY A 180 -26.75 -0.89 -10.72
N PHE A 181 -26.47 -1.74 -9.72
CA PHE A 181 -25.22 -1.62 -8.94
C PHE A 181 -24.01 -1.74 -9.86
N GLU A 182 -23.14 -0.74 -9.81
CA GLU A 182 -21.95 -0.65 -10.69
C GLU A 182 -20.84 -1.61 -10.25
N GLN A 183 -20.73 -1.84 -8.94
CA GLN A 183 -19.80 -2.81 -8.34
C GLN A 183 -20.57 -3.85 -7.53
N VAL A 184 -20.31 -5.12 -7.83
CA VAL A 184 -20.85 -6.25 -7.07
C VAL A 184 -19.72 -7.21 -6.77
N SER A 185 -19.25 -7.23 -5.53
CA SER A 185 -18.23 -8.15 -5.04
C SER A 185 -18.89 -9.32 -4.31
N VAL A 186 -18.55 -10.54 -4.72
CA VAL A 186 -19.14 -11.79 -4.19
C VAL A 186 -18.09 -12.59 -3.44
N SER A 187 -18.41 -13.06 -2.25
CA SER A 187 -17.41 -13.59 -1.33
C SER A 187 -16.68 -14.83 -1.84
N HIS A 188 -17.36 -15.71 -2.57
CA HIS A 188 -16.74 -16.90 -3.15
C HIS A 188 -15.76 -16.62 -4.30
N ASP A 189 -15.84 -15.45 -4.95
CA ASP A 189 -14.89 -15.03 -6.00
C ASP A 189 -13.75 -14.18 -5.39
N VAL A 190 -14.08 -13.36 -4.39
CA VAL A 190 -13.10 -12.50 -3.72
C VAL A 190 -12.20 -13.33 -2.80
N GLU A 191 -12.77 -14.19 -1.95
CA GLU A 191 -12.04 -14.98 -0.95
C GLU A 191 -12.81 -16.27 -0.60
N SER A 192 -12.48 -17.40 -1.24
CA SER A 192 -13.20 -18.69 -1.08
C SER A 192 -12.81 -19.43 0.21
N LEU A 193 -12.73 -18.75 1.36
CA LEU A 193 -12.37 -19.36 2.64
C LEU A 193 -13.56 -19.46 3.60
N ILE A 194 -13.50 -20.45 4.49
CA ILE A 194 -14.58 -20.79 5.41
C ILE A 194 -14.90 -19.68 6.42
N ASN A 195 -13.89 -18.91 6.88
CA ASN A 195 -14.08 -17.89 7.90
C ASN A 195 -14.98 -16.75 7.40
N PHE A 196 -16.21 -16.69 7.93
CA PHE A 196 -17.23 -15.71 7.52
C PHE A 196 -16.78 -14.26 7.75
N GLY A 197 -16.18 -13.96 8.91
CA GLY A 197 -15.77 -12.60 9.26
C GLY A 197 -14.70 -12.06 8.31
N SER A 198 -13.57 -12.76 8.16
CA SER A 198 -12.48 -12.31 7.26
C SER A 198 -12.89 -12.30 5.80
N ARG A 199 -13.69 -13.28 5.35
CA ARG A 199 -14.23 -13.32 3.99
C ARG A 199 -15.14 -12.13 3.73
N GLY A 200 -16.05 -11.82 4.67
CA GLY A 200 -16.98 -10.70 4.58
C GLY A 200 -16.26 -9.34 4.58
N GLU A 201 -15.30 -9.14 5.48
CA GLU A 201 -14.51 -7.89 5.55
C GLU A 201 -13.69 -7.68 4.27
N THR A 202 -13.06 -8.73 3.73
CA THR A 202 -12.29 -8.65 2.48
C THR A 202 -13.19 -8.36 1.28
N THR A 203 -14.37 -9.00 1.21
CA THR A 203 -15.36 -8.74 0.16
C THR A 203 -15.89 -7.30 0.23
N LEU A 204 -16.14 -6.82 1.43
CA LEU A 204 -16.56 -5.45 1.67
C LEU A 204 -15.50 -4.43 1.25
N ALA A 205 -14.23 -4.68 1.60
CA ALA A 205 -13.13 -3.82 1.18
C ALA A 205 -12.94 -3.82 -0.34
N ASP A 206 -13.09 -4.98 -0.98
CA ASP A 206 -13.06 -5.07 -2.45
C ASP A 206 -14.18 -4.24 -3.10
N ALA A 207 -15.42 -4.35 -2.61
CA ALA A 207 -16.56 -3.58 -3.10
C ALA A 207 -16.40 -2.07 -2.86
N TYR A 208 -15.77 -1.69 -1.75
CA TYR A 208 -15.56 -0.30 -1.35
C TYR A 208 -14.46 0.39 -2.17
N LEU A 209 -13.39 -0.32 -2.52
CA LEU A 209 -12.17 0.24 -3.13
C LEU A 209 -12.14 0.10 -4.66
N THR A 210 -12.71 -0.98 -5.23
CA THR A 210 -12.61 -1.26 -6.67
C THR A 210 -13.19 -0.13 -7.53
N PRO A 211 -14.33 0.52 -7.22
CA PRO A 211 -14.82 1.61 -8.06
C PRO A 211 -13.90 2.83 -8.06
N VAL A 212 -13.28 3.15 -6.92
CA VAL A 212 -12.31 4.26 -6.80
C VAL A 212 -11.09 3.99 -7.68
N LEU A 213 -10.57 2.76 -7.64
CA LEU A 213 -9.48 2.33 -8.52
C LEU A 213 -9.86 2.40 -10.00
N ASN A 214 -11.03 1.89 -10.36
CA ASN A 214 -11.51 1.90 -11.74
C ASN A 214 -11.70 3.33 -12.26
N ALA A 215 -12.15 4.26 -11.42
CA ALA A 215 -12.26 5.67 -11.78
C ALA A 215 -10.87 6.27 -12.07
N TYR A 216 -9.89 6.00 -11.19
CA TYR A 216 -8.50 6.43 -11.38
C TYR A 216 -7.90 5.81 -12.66
N ILE A 217 -8.05 4.51 -12.88
CA ILE A 217 -7.51 3.81 -14.06
C ILE A 217 -8.09 4.42 -15.36
N ARG A 218 -9.41 4.65 -15.42
CA ARG A 218 -10.03 5.28 -16.59
C ARG A 218 -9.51 6.70 -16.84
N GLY A 219 -9.33 7.48 -15.78
CA GLY A 219 -8.72 8.82 -15.88
C GLY A 219 -7.32 8.77 -16.44
N LEU A 220 -6.49 7.88 -15.92
CA LEU A 220 -5.12 7.67 -16.39
C LEU A 220 -5.09 7.19 -17.85
N GLN A 221 -5.94 6.25 -18.24
CA GLN A 221 -6.02 5.77 -19.62
C GLN A 221 -6.37 6.91 -20.58
N ALA A 222 -7.35 7.76 -20.23
CA ALA A 222 -7.72 8.91 -21.02
C ALA A 222 -6.58 9.92 -21.19
N GLU A 223 -5.80 10.17 -20.13
CA GLU A 223 -4.61 11.01 -20.22
C GLU A 223 -3.51 10.38 -21.08
N LEU A 224 -3.27 9.07 -20.96
CA LEU A 224 -2.28 8.36 -21.75
C LEU A 224 -2.66 8.33 -23.25
N GLU A 225 -3.92 8.27 -23.61
CA GLU A 225 -4.36 8.39 -25.00
C GLU A 225 -3.93 9.68 -25.65
N THR A 226 -3.74 10.77 -24.89
CA THR A 226 -3.26 12.06 -25.38
C THR A 226 -1.75 12.10 -25.61
N VAL A 227 -1.01 11.14 -25.05
CA VAL A 227 0.46 11.04 -25.16
C VAL A 227 0.85 9.92 -26.13
N ALA A 228 0.66 8.69 -25.71
CA ALA A 228 0.79 7.48 -26.51
C ALA A 228 0.11 6.33 -25.76
N THR A 229 -0.77 5.58 -26.43
CA THR A 229 -1.46 4.43 -25.81
C THR A 229 -0.47 3.29 -25.57
N PRO A 230 -0.27 2.83 -24.34
CA PRO A 230 0.61 1.68 -24.08
C PRO A 230 -0.04 0.38 -24.55
N ASN A 231 0.79 -0.55 -25.05
CA ASN A 231 0.32 -1.90 -25.41
C ASN A 231 -0.20 -2.65 -24.17
N ARG A 232 0.40 -2.41 -23.00
CA ARG A 232 0.01 -3.01 -21.72
C ARG A 232 0.07 -2.00 -20.59
N LEU A 233 -1.02 -1.89 -19.83
CA LEU A 233 -1.07 -1.15 -18.57
C LEU A 233 -1.21 -2.14 -17.42
N LEU A 234 -0.21 -2.19 -16.56
CA LEU A 234 -0.07 -3.16 -15.48
C LEU A 234 0.01 -2.45 -14.14
N PHE A 235 -0.64 -3.02 -13.13
CA PHE A 235 -0.61 -2.51 -11.76
C PHE A 235 0.05 -3.49 -10.79
N MET A 236 0.82 -2.95 -9.86
CA MET A 236 1.42 -3.71 -8.77
C MET A 236 0.36 -4.08 -7.75
N GLN A 237 0.35 -5.37 -7.37
CA GLN A 237 -0.48 -5.89 -6.30
C GLN A 237 0.27 -5.90 -4.96
N SER A 238 -0.48 -5.94 -3.87
CA SER A 238 0.04 -6.08 -2.49
C SER A 238 0.98 -7.30 -2.31
N SER A 239 0.79 -8.33 -3.12
CA SER A 239 1.60 -9.57 -3.13
C SER A 239 2.99 -9.43 -3.77
N GLY A 240 3.28 -8.28 -4.39
CA GLY A 240 4.50 -8.04 -5.16
C GLY A 240 4.48 -8.56 -6.60
N GLY A 241 3.31 -8.98 -7.09
CA GLY A 241 3.10 -9.36 -8.50
C GLY A 241 2.36 -8.27 -9.26
N LEU A 242 2.52 -8.25 -10.58
CA LEU A 242 1.77 -7.38 -11.48
C LEU A 242 0.46 -8.03 -11.92
N THR A 243 -0.51 -7.20 -12.30
CA THR A 243 -1.75 -7.61 -12.96
C THR A 243 -2.15 -6.56 -14.01
N LEU A 244 -2.89 -6.95 -15.05
CA LEU A 244 -3.46 -6.00 -15.99
C LEU A 244 -4.46 -5.07 -15.29
N ALA A 245 -4.60 -3.85 -15.82
CA ALA A 245 -5.52 -2.83 -15.31
C ALA A 245 -6.95 -3.36 -15.13
N ASP A 246 -7.46 -4.10 -16.10
CA ASP A 246 -8.82 -4.67 -16.10
C ASP A 246 -9.03 -5.77 -15.04
N SER A 247 -7.95 -6.38 -14.57
CA SER A 247 -7.97 -7.42 -13.53
C SER A 247 -7.58 -6.91 -12.13
N PHE A 248 -7.28 -5.60 -12.01
CA PHE A 248 -6.81 -5.00 -10.76
C PHE A 248 -7.98 -4.71 -9.83
N ARG A 249 -7.99 -5.34 -8.64
CA ARG A 249 -9.08 -5.26 -7.66
C ARG A 249 -8.67 -4.57 -6.37
N GLY A 250 -9.66 -3.98 -5.71
CA GLY A 250 -9.49 -3.24 -4.46
C GLY A 250 -8.76 -4.03 -3.37
N LYS A 251 -9.11 -5.30 -3.16
CA LYS A 251 -8.47 -6.16 -2.16
C LYS A 251 -6.95 -6.37 -2.36
N ASN A 252 -6.46 -6.24 -3.59
CA ASN A 252 -5.06 -6.51 -3.95
C ASN A 252 -4.22 -5.23 -4.14
N SER A 253 -4.80 -4.06 -3.90
CA SER A 253 -4.20 -2.77 -4.27
C SER A 253 -3.55 -2.01 -3.11
N VAL A 254 -3.81 -2.45 -1.88
CA VAL A 254 -3.33 -1.78 -0.66
C VAL A 254 -1.84 -2.06 -0.45
N LEU A 255 -1.04 -1.03 -0.16
CA LEU A 255 0.42 -1.12 0.04
C LEU A 255 1.20 -1.66 -1.19
N SER A 256 0.77 -1.33 -2.40
CA SER A 256 1.41 -1.81 -3.63
C SER A 256 2.80 -1.18 -3.89
N GLY A 257 3.01 0.09 -3.56
CA GLY A 257 4.32 0.76 -3.67
C GLY A 257 5.40 0.11 -2.82
N PRO A 258 5.20 -0.04 -1.49
CA PRO A 258 6.13 -0.75 -0.62
C PRO A 258 6.41 -2.19 -1.07
N ALA A 259 5.39 -2.92 -1.59
CA ALA A 259 5.59 -4.27 -2.13
C ALA A 259 6.57 -4.29 -3.32
N ALA A 260 6.49 -3.30 -4.20
CA ALA A 260 7.45 -3.15 -5.30
C ALA A 260 8.86 -2.84 -4.81
N GLY A 261 8.99 -2.01 -3.76
CA GLY A 261 10.26 -1.73 -3.10
C GLY A 261 10.94 -3.00 -2.58
N VAL A 262 10.17 -3.90 -1.96
CA VAL A 262 10.68 -5.22 -1.52
C VAL A 262 11.15 -6.04 -2.71
N VAL A 263 10.40 -6.09 -3.81
CA VAL A 263 10.84 -6.79 -5.04
C VAL A 263 12.13 -6.17 -5.59
N GLY A 264 12.18 -4.84 -5.69
CA GLY A 264 13.38 -4.12 -6.14
C GLY A 264 14.62 -4.44 -5.29
N MET A 265 14.45 -4.41 -3.97
CA MET A 265 15.49 -4.79 -3.02
C MET A 265 15.99 -6.22 -3.26
N VAL A 266 15.09 -7.19 -3.24
CA VAL A 266 15.44 -8.62 -3.34
C VAL A 266 16.11 -8.91 -4.67
N GLU A 267 15.51 -8.50 -5.79
CA GLU A 267 16.03 -8.78 -7.13
C GLU A 267 17.41 -8.16 -7.38
N THR A 268 17.66 -6.97 -6.81
CA THR A 268 18.94 -6.28 -7.03
C THR A 268 20.01 -6.72 -6.05
N ALA A 269 19.70 -6.85 -4.77
CA ALA A 269 20.67 -7.24 -3.75
C ALA A 269 21.07 -8.73 -3.87
N SER A 270 20.13 -9.63 -4.22
CA SER A 270 20.47 -11.04 -4.48
C SER A 270 21.42 -11.21 -5.67
N ARG A 271 21.24 -10.41 -6.74
CA ARG A 271 22.20 -10.38 -7.87
C ARG A 271 23.57 -9.87 -7.47
N ALA A 272 23.64 -9.02 -6.42
CA ALA A 272 24.91 -8.58 -5.83
C ALA A 272 25.52 -9.60 -4.86
N GLY A 273 24.87 -10.75 -4.62
CA GLY A 273 25.38 -11.85 -3.80
C GLY A 273 24.97 -11.79 -2.32
N PHE A 274 24.00 -10.98 -1.95
CA PHE A 274 23.49 -10.92 -0.58
C PHE A 274 22.31 -11.89 -0.41
N GLU A 275 22.33 -12.69 0.67
CA GLU A 275 21.37 -13.78 0.91
C GLU A 275 20.38 -13.49 2.04
N ARG A 276 20.68 -12.54 2.92
CA ARG A 276 19.81 -12.12 4.04
C ARG A 276 19.70 -10.61 4.07
N LEU A 277 18.51 -10.11 3.86
CA LEU A 277 18.24 -8.68 3.59
C LEU A 277 17.23 -8.12 4.58
N ILE A 278 17.52 -6.94 5.11
CA ILE A 278 16.55 -6.07 5.74
C ILE A 278 16.29 -4.91 4.80
N GLY A 279 15.06 -4.77 4.31
CA GLY A 279 14.60 -3.61 3.57
C GLY A 279 14.33 -2.45 4.53
N PHE A 280 14.88 -1.30 4.19
CA PHE A 280 14.76 -0.07 4.94
C PHE A 280 14.38 1.04 3.97
N ASP A 281 13.08 1.23 3.82
CA ASP A 281 12.48 2.24 2.93
C ASP A 281 11.99 3.41 3.77
N ILE A 282 12.50 4.60 3.52
CA ILE A 282 12.04 5.83 4.16
C ILE A 282 11.54 6.81 3.12
N VAL A 283 10.29 7.19 3.30
CA VAL A 283 9.65 8.26 2.55
C VAL A 283 9.32 9.45 3.46
N GLY A 284 8.57 10.43 2.97
CA GLY A 284 8.26 11.64 3.73
C GLY A 284 7.54 11.38 5.05
N THR A 285 6.65 10.38 5.13
CA THR A 285 5.72 10.19 6.26
C THR A 285 5.95 8.94 7.08
N SER A 286 6.63 7.93 6.52
CA SER A 286 6.78 6.61 7.13
C SER A 286 8.12 5.97 6.84
N THR A 287 8.43 4.96 7.64
CA THR A 287 9.50 4.00 7.41
C THR A 287 8.89 2.62 7.29
N ASP A 288 9.15 1.97 6.16
CA ASP A 288 8.73 0.62 5.86
C ASP A 288 9.91 -0.33 6.01
N VAL A 289 9.77 -1.34 6.86
CA VAL A 289 10.81 -2.35 7.06
C VAL A 289 10.29 -3.73 6.66
N SER A 290 11.14 -4.47 5.98
CA SER A 290 10.85 -5.83 5.50
C SER A 290 12.08 -6.71 5.69
N ALA A 291 11.90 -8.04 5.66
CA ALA A 291 13.02 -8.95 5.68
C ALA A 291 12.86 -10.01 4.61
N TRP A 292 14.00 -10.50 4.13
CA TRP A 292 14.10 -11.59 3.17
C TRP A 292 15.28 -12.51 3.51
N SER A 293 15.02 -13.82 3.48
CA SER A 293 16.03 -14.87 3.73
C SER A 293 15.77 -16.08 2.82
N GLY A 294 15.70 -15.83 1.50
CA GLY A 294 15.47 -16.86 0.48
C GLY A 294 14.06 -16.81 -0.14
N ASP A 295 13.02 -16.53 0.63
CA ASP A 295 11.64 -16.44 0.16
C ASP A 295 10.98 -15.11 0.50
N TYR A 296 10.05 -14.67 -0.35
CA TYR A 296 9.21 -13.51 -0.06
C TYR A 296 8.21 -13.84 1.05
N GLU A 297 8.33 -13.16 2.18
CA GLU A 297 7.36 -13.30 3.24
C GLU A 297 6.05 -12.59 2.92
N ARG A 298 4.94 -13.30 3.05
CA ARG A 298 3.60 -12.77 2.87
C ARG A 298 2.76 -13.00 4.11
N SER A 299 1.98 -11.99 4.46
CA SER A 299 0.88 -12.11 5.39
C SER A 299 -0.40 -12.30 4.60
N TYR A 300 -1.24 -13.21 5.05
CA TYR A 300 -2.57 -13.40 4.46
C TYR A 300 -3.66 -12.71 5.28
N ASP A 301 -3.36 -12.33 6.50
CA ASP A 301 -4.25 -11.54 7.36
C ASP A 301 -3.54 -10.24 7.71
N SER A 302 -4.05 -9.13 7.20
CA SER A 302 -3.52 -7.79 7.45
C SER A 302 -4.64 -6.86 7.90
N GLU A 303 -4.31 -5.89 8.72
CA GLU A 303 -5.24 -4.83 9.11
C GLU A 303 -4.69 -3.48 8.66
N VAL A 304 -5.46 -2.75 7.87
CA VAL A 304 -5.10 -1.42 7.37
C VAL A 304 -6.25 -0.47 7.68
N ALA A 305 -5.96 0.61 8.38
CA ALA A 305 -6.95 1.60 8.81
C ALA A 305 -8.15 0.99 9.59
N GLY A 306 -7.90 -0.06 10.39
CA GLY A 306 -8.95 -0.78 11.13
C GLY A 306 -9.87 -1.64 10.25
N VAL A 307 -9.49 -1.89 9.00
CA VAL A 307 -10.17 -2.82 8.08
C VAL A 307 -9.27 -4.03 7.86
N ARG A 308 -9.80 -5.22 8.09
CA ARG A 308 -9.07 -6.46 7.84
C ARG A 308 -9.18 -6.85 6.39
N LEU A 309 -8.04 -7.25 5.87
CA LEU A 309 -7.89 -7.72 4.50
C LEU A 309 -7.24 -9.10 4.55
N ARG A 310 -7.94 -10.09 4.03
CA ARG A 310 -7.38 -11.39 3.81
C ARG A 310 -7.01 -11.54 2.33
N ALA A 311 -5.82 -11.08 2.02
CA ALA A 311 -5.22 -11.17 0.69
C ALA A 311 -3.72 -11.38 0.87
N PRO A 312 -3.03 -12.04 -0.07
CA PRO A 312 -1.58 -12.16 0.00
C PRO A 312 -0.96 -10.77 -0.10
N MET A 313 -0.31 -10.33 0.97
CA MET A 313 0.38 -9.04 1.05
C MET A 313 1.83 -9.27 1.47
N MET A 314 2.78 -8.54 0.90
CA MET A 314 4.16 -8.54 1.41
C MET A 314 4.16 -8.19 2.89
N LYS A 315 4.89 -8.95 3.69
CA LYS A 315 5.03 -8.68 5.13
C LYS A 315 5.96 -7.49 5.34
N ILE A 316 5.36 -6.32 5.47
CA ILE A 316 6.02 -5.04 5.68
C ILE A 316 5.54 -4.49 7.01
N HIS A 317 6.47 -4.03 7.84
CA HIS A 317 6.15 -3.34 9.08
C HIS A 317 6.39 -1.85 8.91
N THR A 318 5.32 -1.07 8.96
CA THR A 318 5.34 0.37 8.79
C THR A 318 5.31 1.07 10.16
N ILE A 319 6.17 2.05 10.34
CA ILE A 319 6.11 2.97 11.47
C ILE A 319 5.92 4.41 10.97
N ALA A 320 5.18 5.21 11.76
CA ALA A 320 4.97 6.63 11.49
C ALA A 320 6.24 7.45 11.87
N ALA A 321 7.35 7.17 11.20
CA ALA A 321 8.62 7.86 11.36
C ALA A 321 9.23 8.06 9.98
N GLY A 322 9.25 9.28 9.49
CA GLY A 322 9.79 9.65 8.17
C GLY A 322 10.42 11.04 8.19
N GLY A 323 10.80 11.53 7.03
CA GLY A 323 11.42 12.86 6.91
C GLY A 323 10.53 13.99 7.42
N GLY A 324 9.21 13.87 7.30
CA GLY A 324 8.22 14.85 7.75
C GLY A 324 7.79 14.71 9.21
N SER A 325 8.31 13.73 9.97
CA SER A 325 7.93 13.56 11.38
C SER A 325 8.26 14.80 12.19
N LEU A 326 7.25 15.29 12.93
CA LEU A 326 7.36 16.55 13.69
C LEU A 326 8.37 16.43 14.83
N LEU A 327 9.13 17.49 15.04
CA LEU A 327 10.05 17.64 16.15
C LEU A 327 9.41 18.53 17.22
N ARG A 328 9.30 18.02 18.43
CA ARG A 328 8.71 18.75 19.57
C ARG A 328 9.59 18.62 20.80
N TYR A 329 9.69 19.71 21.55
CA TYR A 329 10.20 19.69 22.90
C TYR A 329 9.05 19.97 23.85
N GLN A 330 8.72 19.00 24.68
CA GLN A 330 7.60 19.10 25.61
C GLN A 330 7.92 18.31 26.88
N ASP A 331 7.57 18.86 28.03
CA ASP A 331 7.84 18.24 29.35
C ASP A 331 9.32 17.86 29.54
N GLN A 332 10.24 18.71 29.11
CA GLN A 332 11.70 18.50 29.13
C GLN A 332 12.17 17.28 28.32
N ARG A 333 11.42 16.88 27.27
CA ARG A 333 11.74 15.74 26.43
C ARG A 333 11.68 16.08 24.96
N TYR A 334 12.64 15.54 24.24
CA TYR A 334 12.59 15.50 22.79
C TYR A 334 11.56 14.45 22.34
N GLN A 335 10.70 14.82 21.42
CA GLN A 335 9.70 13.93 20.82
C GLN A 335 9.78 14.01 19.30
N VAL A 336 9.74 12.85 18.61
CA VAL A 336 9.72 12.74 17.15
C VAL A 336 8.46 11.99 16.75
N GLY A 337 7.59 12.66 15.99
CA GLY A 337 6.30 12.10 15.59
C GLY A 337 5.33 11.86 16.77
N PRO A 338 4.31 10.99 16.61
CA PRO A 338 3.97 10.27 15.36
C PRO A 338 3.39 11.15 14.24
N GLU A 339 3.02 12.40 14.53
CA GLU A 339 2.46 13.31 13.55
C GLU A 339 3.51 13.72 12.54
N SER A 340 3.06 13.97 11.30
CA SER A 340 3.89 14.42 10.20
C SER A 340 3.42 15.76 9.66
N ALA A 341 4.38 16.57 9.19
CA ALA A 341 4.10 17.79 8.44
C ALA A 341 3.50 17.51 7.04
N GLY A 342 3.53 16.25 6.59
CA GLY A 342 3.07 15.86 5.27
C GLY A 342 3.83 16.56 4.14
N ALA A 343 3.13 16.73 3.00
CA ALA A 343 3.63 17.50 1.86
C ALA A 343 3.22 18.98 1.93
N ASN A 344 2.09 19.27 2.56
CA ASN A 344 1.55 20.61 2.75
C ASN A 344 1.07 20.78 4.19
N PRO A 345 1.66 21.70 4.99
CA PRO A 345 2.72 22.66 4.60
C PRO A 345 4.10 22.03 4.37
N GLY A 346 4.35 20.79 4.82
CA GLY A 346 5.66 20.16 4.78
C GLY A 346 6.61 20.62 5.89
N PRO A 347 7.87 20.12 5.91
CA PRO A 347 8.94 20.62 6.78
C PRO A 347 9.18 22.14 6.62
N ALA A 348 9.76 22.76 7.64
CA ALA A 348 10.03 24.21 7.63
C ALA A 348 10.82 24.65 6.40
N CYS A 349 11.80 23.85 5.96
CA CYS A 349 12.62 24.14 4.77
C CYS A 349 11.86 24.17 3.45
N TYR A 350 10.59 23.70 3.37
CA TYR A 350 9.77 23.68 2.14
C TYR A 350 9.12 25.01 1.79
N ARG A 351 9.42 26.09 2.55
CA ARG A 351 8.99 27.47 2.29
C ARG A 351 7.48 27.73 2.37
N ARG A 352 6.73 26.83 3.01
CA ARG A 352 5.26 26.93 3.18
C ARG A 352 4.82 27.20 4.62
N GLY A 353 5.75 27.70 5.46
CA GLY A 353 5.45 28.00 6.86
C GLY A 353 5.29 26.77 7.76
N GLY A 354 5.81 25.62 7.34
CA GLY A 354 5.73 24.38 8.09
C GLY A 354 6.47 24.36 9.42
N PRO A 355 6.18 23.37 10.27
CA PRO A 355 6.88 23.13 11.54
C PRO A 355 8.25 22.50 11.32
N LEU A 356 9.07 22.44 12.39
CA LEU A 356 10.31 21.65 12.37
C LEU A 356 10.00 20.15 12.24
N ALA A 357 10.72 19.50 11.33
CA ALA A 357 10.62 18.07 11.06
C ALA A 357 12.00 17.41 10.96
N VAL A 358 12.05 16.09 10.88
CA VAL A 358 13.31 15.31 10.74
C VAL A 358 14.13 15.78 9.53
N THR A 359 13.48 16.15 8.43
CA THR A 359 14.15 16.72 7.25
C THR A 359 14.93 17.99 7.61
N ASP A 360 14.36 18.88 8.42
CA ASP A 360 15.01 20.11 8.83
C ASP A 360 16.24 19.84 9.71
N ALA A 361 16.17 18.84 10.60
CA ALA A 361 17.33 18.41 11.37
C ALA A 361 18.45 17.83 10.49
N ASN A 362 18.10 17.09 9.43
CA ASN A 362 19.07 16.59 8.46
C ASN A 362 19.68 17.73 7.60
N VAL A 363 18.91 18.75 7.27
CA VAL A 363 19.41 19.96 6.59
C VAL A 363 20.38 20.72 7.50
N LEU A 364 20.01 20.97 8.77
CA LEU A 364 20.85 21.70 9.71
C LEU A 364 22.18 21.00 9.99
N THR A 365 22.16 19.68 10.09
CA THR A 365 23.35 18.86 10.35
C THR A 365 24.16 18.51 9.10
N GLY A 366 23.74 19.00 7.91
CA GLY A 366 24.44 18.78 6.63
C GLY A 366 24.32 17.37 6.07
N ARG A 367 23.40 16.54 6.60
CA ARG A 367 23.12 15.21 6.05
C ARG A 367 22.33 15.29 4.73
N ILE A 368 21.57 16.38 4.53
CA ILE A 368 20.99 16.78 3.27
C ILE A 368 21.81 17.98 2.76
N PRO A 369 22.59 17.83 1.69
CA PRO A 369 23.22 18.96 1.01
C PRO A 369 22.11 19.76 0.31
N ALA A 370 21.76 20.93 0.84
CA ALA A 370 20.63 21.72 0.34
C ALA A 370 20.82 22.19 -1.11
N ASP A 371 22.05 22.36 -1.54
CA ASP A 371 22.45 22.73 -2.90
C ASP A 371 22.32 21.57 -3.92
N GLN A 372 22.26 20.32 -3.42
CA GLN A 372 22.07 19.13 -4.26
C GLN A 372 20.59 18.67 -4.27
N PHE A 373 19.75 19.27 -3.43
CA PHE A 373 18.33 18.91 -3.37
C PHE A 373 17.58 19.55 -4.56
N PRO A 374 16.55 18.89 -5.13
CA PRO A 374 15.79 19.46 -6.23
C PRO A 374 15.20 20.84 -5.90
N HIS A 375 15.31 21.79 -6.82
CA HIS A 375 14.69 23.11 -6.71
C HIS A 375 13.23 23.00 -7.16
N VAL A 376 12.34 22.69 -6.24
CA VAL A 376 10.91 22.46 -6.50
C VAL A 376 10.01 23.20 -5.50
N PHE A 377 10.58 24.12 -4.73
CA PHE A 377 9.88 24.87 -3.70
C PHE A 377 9.65 26.33 -4.12
N GLY A 378 8.95 27.09 -3.27
CA GLY A 378 8.57 28.45 -3.57
C GLY A 378 7.35 28.55 -4.48
N PRO A 379 6.89 29.80 -4.77
CA PRO A 379 5.70 30.05 -5.56
C PRO A 379 5.79 29.54 -7.00
N ASP A 380 7.00 29.63 -7.59
CA ASP A 380 7.28 29.26 -8.97
C ASP A 380 7.86 27.83 -9.09
N ALA A 381 7.96 27.08 -7.99
CA ALA A 381 8.50 25.73 -7.90
C ALA A 381 9.94 25.59 -8.47
N ASP A 382 10.78 26.59 -8.27
CA ASP A 382 12.16 26.66 -8.74
C ASP A 382 13.17 27.03 -7.63
N GLU A 383 12.71 27.21 -6.39
CA GLU A 383 13.56 27.57 -5.26
C GLU A 383 14.16 26.34 -4.55
N PRO A 384 15.39 26.48 -3.96
CA PRO A 384 16.00 25.45 -3.14
C PRO A 384 15.32 25.38 -1.73
N LEU A 385 15.75 24.41 -0.93
CA LEU A 385 15.40 24.35 0.49
C LEU A 385 15.79 25.63 1.23
N ASP A 386 14.94 26.10 2.14
CA ASP A 386 15.21 27.27 2.98
C ASP A 386 16.04 26.90 4.22
N THR A 387 17.35 26.98 4.09
CA THR A 387 18.28 26.70 5.20
C THR A 387 18.26 27.80 6.26
N GLY A 388 17.87 29.04 5.88
CA GLY A 388 17.80 30.19 6.79
C GLY A 388 16.69 30.03 7.83
N ILE A 389 15.49 29.65 7.39
CA ILE A 389 14.37 29.40 8.30
C ILE A 389 14.63 28.21 9.23
N VAL A 390 15.31 27.17 8.73
CA VAL A 390 15.71 26.01 9.53
C VAL A 390 16.62 26.44 10.66
N ARG A 391 17.69 27.20 10.36
CA ARG A 391 18.63 27.73 11.36
C ARG A 391 17.89 28.56 12.40
N ALA A 392 17.08 29.53 11.98
CA ALA A 392 16.36 30.43 12.87
C ALA A 392 15.45 29.67 13.86
N LYS A 393 14.68 28.68 13.36
CA LYS A 393 13.78 27.87 14.20
C LYS A 393 14.54 26.96 15.18
N PHE A 394 15.67 26.39 14.79
CA PHE A 394 16.50 25.60 15.71
C PHE A 394 17.22 26.45 16.74
N ASP A 395 17.67 27.66 16.38
CA ASP A 395 18.26 28.61 17.36
C ASP A 395 17.21 29.06 18.40
N GLU A 396 15.97 29.30 17.95
CA GLU A 396 14.85 29.61 18.87
C GLU A 396 14.57 28.45 19.83
N LEU A 397 14.48 27.20 19.30
CA LEU A 397 14.25 26.01 20.11
C LEU A 397 15.42 25.72 21.05
N ALA A 398 16.67 25.94 20.63
CA ALA A 398 17.85 25.80 21.48
C ALA A 398 17.86 26.82 22.61
N ALA A 399 17.41 28.05 22.37
CA ALA A 399 17.25 29.07 23.42
C ALA A 399 16.17 28.67 24.44
N GLU A 400 15.03 28.14 23.99
CA GLU A 400 13.97 27.62 24.86
C GLU A 400 14.50 26.49 25.75
N ILE A 401 15.17 25.49 25.18
CA ILE A 401 15.72 24.34 25.89
C ILE A 401 16.81 24.80 26.90
N SER A 402 17.64 25.75 26.50
CA SER A 402 18.69 26.31 27.38
C SER A 402 18.09 27.02 28.59
N ALA A 403 17.00 27.76 28.38
CA ALA A 403 16.30 28.44 29.46
C ALA A 403 15.62 27.46 30.43
N ASP A 404 15.04 26.39 29.91
CA ASP A 404 14.33 25.38 30.71
C ASP A 404 15.29 24.45 31.47
N SER A 405 16.39 24.02 30.82
CA SER A 405 17.37 23.10 31.41
C SER A 405 18.44 23.76 32.28
N GLY A 406 18.59 25.09 32.17
CA GLY A 406 19.68 25.84 32.84
C GLY A 406 21.07 25.57 32.25
N THR A 407 21.17 24.87 31.11
CA THR A 407 22.43 24.54 30.42
C THR A 407 22.40 25.08 28.99
N THR A 408 23.45 25.75 28.55
CA THR A 408 23.54 26.22 27.16
C THR A 408 23.58 25.05 26.19
N VAL A 409 22.63 25.00 25.25
CA VAL A 409 22.52 24.00 24.19
C VAL A 409 22.58 24.70 22.84
N HIS A 410 23.30 24.13 21.87
CA HIS A 410 23.39 24.69 20.53
C HIS A 410 22.38 24.01 19.57
N ALA A 411 21.98 24.72 18.52
CA ALA A 411 21.00 24.24 17.54
C ALA A 411 21.38 22.87 16.94
N GLU A 412 22.66 22.64 16.65
CA GLU A 412 23.17 21.38 16.14
C GLU A 412 23.03 20.22 17.15
N ASP A 413 23.22 20.49 18.45
CA ASP A 413 23.04 19.49 19.50
C ASP A 413 21.57 19.10 19.63
N VAL A 414 20.66 20.10 19.54
CA VAL A 414 19.22 19.86 19.53
C VAL A 414 18.82 19.00 18.33
N ALA A 415 19.28 19.36 17.12
CA ALA A 415 18.99 18.59 15.90
C ALA A 415 19.51 17.15 15.99
N ASN A 416 20.74 16.95 16.48
CA ASN A 416 21.33 15.62 16.69
C ASN A 416 20.57 14.81 17.76
N GLY A 417 20.06 15.45 18.81
CA GLY A 417 19.21 14.81 19.81
C GLY A 417 17.93 14.23 19.20
N PHE A 418 17.24 14.99 18.39
CA PHE A 418 16.06 14.50 17.65
C PHE A 418 16.40 13.37 16.66
N LEU A 419 17.49 13.52 15.93
CA LEU A 419 17.92 12.48 14.98
C LEU A 419 18.30 11.18 15.68
N THR A 420 18.84 11.23 16.89
CA THR A 420 19.11 10.03 17.70
C THR A 420 17.83 9.30 18.04
N ILE A 421 16.78 10.02 18.47
CA ILE A 421 15.47 9.42 18.77
C ILE A 421 14.83 8.81 17.49
N ALA A 422 14.91 9.52 16.36
CA ALA A 422 14.40 9.00 15.10
C ALA A 422 15.12 7.69 14.71
N VAL A 423 16.44 7.65 14.81
CA VAL A 423 17.26 6.45 14.51
C VAL A 423 16.91 5.28 15.44
N GLU A 424 16.75 5.52 16.75
CA GLU A 424 16.33 4.47 17.69
C GLU A 424 14.92 3.93 17.38
N GLY A 425 13.99 4.79 17.01
CA GLY A 425 12.66 4.39 16.57
C GLY A 425 12.70 3.46 15.34
N MET A 426 13.50 3.82 14.34
CA MET A 426 13.73 3.04 13.12
C MET A 426 14.41 1.70 13.44
N ALA A 427 15.45 1.70 14.29
CA ALA A 427 16.15 0.51 14.73
C ALA A 427 15.21 -0.45 15.48
N ASN A 428 14.32 0.07 16.32
CA ASN A 428 13.34 -0.74 17.04
C ASN A 428 12.32 -1.41 16.09
N ALA A 429 11.92 -0.75 15.00
CA ALA A 429 11.08 -1.36 13.98
C ALA A 429 11.76 -2.59 13.33
N ILE A 430 13.06 -2.49 13.04
CA ILE A 430 13.85 -3.60 12.50
C ILE A 430 14.01 -4.71 13.55
N ARG A 431 14.34 -4.38 14.81
CA ARG A 431 14.43 -5.36 15.90
C ARG A 431 13.14 -6.14 16.05
N LYS A 432 11.98 -5.47 15.97
CA LYS A 432 10.68 -6.12 16.10
C LYS A 432 10.50 -7.24 15.06
N ILE A 433 10.74 -6.97 13.79
CA ILE A 433 10.54 -7.98 12.73
C ILE A 433 11.55 -9.13 12.77
N THR A 434 12.77 -8.90 13.26
CA THR A 434 13.80 -9.94 13.40
C THR A 434 13.61 -10.78 14.66
N VAL A 435 13.29 -10.14 15.80
CA VAL A 435 13.01 -10.84 17.06
C VAL A 435 11.78 -11.72 16.96
N GLU A 436 10.71 -11.25 16.30
CA GLU A 436 9.51 -12.08 16.06
C GLU A 436 9.81 -13.38 15.29
N ARG A 437 10.91 -13.42 14.55
CA ARG A 437 11.38 -14.59 13.80
C ARG A 437 12.41 -15.43 14.56
N GLY A 438 12.92 -14.93 15.69
CA GLY A 438 14.06 -15.53 16.38
C GLY A 438 15.37 -15.42 15.61
N GLU A 439 15.48 -14.41 14.72
CA GLU A 439 16.67 -14.17 13.88
C GLU A 439 17.56 -13.07 14.45
N ASP A 440 18.87 -13.22 14.27
CA ASP A 440 19.83 -12.19 14.66
C ASP A 440 19.99 -11.15 13.55
N VAL A 441 19.65 -9.91 13.84
CA VAL A 441 19.71 -8.79 12.88
C VAL A 441 21.14 -8.59 12.33
N ARG A 442 22.17 -8.95 13.09
CA ARG A 442 23.59 -8.81 12.70
C ARG A 442 24.00 -9.70 11.51
N ASP A 443 23.21 -10.72 11.22
CA ASP A 443 23.42 -11.62 10.08
C ASP A 443 22.84 -11.08 8.77
N PHE A 444 22.15 -9.93 8.81
CA PHE A 444 21.51 -9.32 7.66
C PHE A 444 22.31 -8.16 7.08
N THR A 445 22.11 -7.91 5.79
CA THR A 445 22.53 -6.69 5.10
C THR A 445 21.38 -5.68 5.14
N LEU A 446 21.66 -4.45 5.60
CA LEU A 446 20.69 -3.36 5.58
C LEU A 446 20.63 -2.77 4.16
N CYS A 447 19.54 -3.01 3.46
CA CYS A 447 19.29 -2.45 2.13
C CYS A 447 18.50 -1.14 2.27
N SER A 448 19.18 -0.03 2.04
CA SER A 448 18.62 1.31 2.19
C SER A 448 18.08 1.83 0.86
N PHE A 449 16.81 2.24 0.84
CA PHE A 449 16.15 2.84 -0.32
C PHE A 449 15.03 3.80 0.09
N GLY A 450 14.37 4.42 -0.91
CA GLY A 450 13.47 5.53 -0.68
C GLY A 450 14.19 6.88 -0.58
N GLY A 451 13.42 7.96 -0.62
CA GLY A 451 13.97 9.32 -0.73
C GLY A 451 14.74 9.83 0.51
N ALA A 452 14.53 9.22 1.68
CA ALA A 452 15.12 9.70 2.94
C ALA A 452 15.97 8.67 3.68
N ALA A 453 16.01 7.40 3.26
CA ALA A 453 16.65 6.32 4.01
C ALA A 453 18.18 6.48 4.11
N GLY A 454 18.84 6.93 3.05
CA GLY A 454 20.29 7.13 3.02
C GLY A 454 20.82 8.04 4.12
N GLN A 455 20.02 9.00 4.60
CA GLN A 455 20.38 9.95 5.66
C GLN A 455 20.52 9.27 7.04
N HIS A 456 19.90 8.11 7.24
CA HIS A 456 19.82 7.40 8.52
C HIS A 456 20.47 6.02 8.51
N ALA A 457 20.63 5.40 7.35
CA ALA A 457 21.02 3.99 7.20
C ALA A 457 22.27 3.58 7.98
N CYS A 458 23.35 4.36 7.89
CA CYS A 458 24.58 4.04 8.61
C CYS A 458 24.40 4.11 10.13
N LYS A 459 23.65 5.10 10.63
CA LYS A 459 23.39 5.23 12.07
C LYS A 459 22.46 4.11 12.59
N VAL A 460 21.47 3.72 11.80
CA VAL A 460 20.62 2.57 12.13
C VAL A 460 21.44 1.27 12.15
N ALA A 461 22.32 1.08 11.17
CA ALA A 461 23.20 -0.09 11.13
C ALA A 461 24.15 -0.14 12.35
N GLU A 462 24.72 1.02 12.75
CA GLU A 462 25.56 1.12 13.96
C GLU A 462 24.79 0.72 15.23
N VAL A 463 23.57 1.24 15.41
CA VAL A 463 22.70 0.92 16.57
C VAL A 463 22.32 -0.56 16.61
N LEU A 464 22.20 -1.21 15.45
CA LEU A 464 21.84 -2.62 15.30
C LEU A 464 23.07 -3.55 15.24
N ASP A 465 24.29 -3.02 15.28
CA ASP A 465 25.53 -3.77 15.08
C ASP A 465 25.57 -4.55 13.74
N MET A 466 24.91 -4.01 12.71
CA MET A 466 24.93 -4.55 11.36
C MET A 466 26.20 -4.12 10.64
N LYS A 467 26.85 -5.05 9.93
CA LYS A 467 28.17 -4.82 9.32
C LYS A 467 28.09 -4.22 7.92
N THR A 468 26.97 -4.41 7.23
CA THR A 468 26.84 -4.07 5.81
C THR A 468 25.60 -3.23 5.58
N VAL A 469 25.79 -2.08 4.92
CA VAL A 469 24.72 -1.27 4.33
C VAL A 469 24.90 -1.31 2.83
N TRP A 470 23.84 -1.68 2.13
CA TRP A 470 23.82 -1.76 0.68
C TRP A 470 22.88 -0.73 0.09
N LEU A 471 23.36 0.03 -0.88
CA LEU A 471 22.59 1.01 -1.63
C LEU A 471 22.72 0.74 -3.13
N HIS A 472 21.58 0.55 -3.78
CA HIS A 472 21.54 0.45 -5.23
C HIS A 472 21.68 1.85 -5.87
N PRO A 473 22.27 2.02 -7.07
CA PRO A 473 22.30 3.31 -7.76
C PRO A 473 20.92 3.94 -7.95
N MET A 474 19.87 3.12 -8.09
CA MET A 474 18.47 3.55 -8.18
C MET A 474 17.76 3.56 -6.82
N ALA A 475 18.47 3.63 -5.68
CA ALA A 475 17.86 3.56 -4.34
C ALA A 475 16.77 4.61 -4.14
N GLY A 476 16.91 5.80 -4.69
CA GLY A 476 15.91 6.87 -4.57
C GLY A 476 14.60 6.63 -5.33
N VAL A 477 14.57 5.65 -6.23
CA VAL A 477 13.42 5.26 -7.08
C VAL A 477 13.25 3.74 -7.13
N LEU A 478 13.71 3.02 -6.08
CA LEU A 478 13.79 1.57 -6.10
C LEU A 478 12.42 0.90 -6.18
N SER A 479 11.37 1.50 -5.62
CA SER A 479 10.00 0.99 -5.74
C SER A 479 9.53 1.02 -7.21
N ALA A 480 9.74 2.10 -7.93
CA ALA A 480 9.47 2.17 -9.36
C ALA A 480 10.34 1.16 -10.15
N TYR A 481 11.63 1.08 -9.83
CA TYR A 481 12.54 0.11 -10.46
C TYR A 481 12.11 -1.34 -10.21
N GLY A 482 11.65 -1.66 -9.00
CA GLY A 482 11.13 -2.97 -8.63
C GLY A 482 9.88 -3.38 -9.41
N MET A 483 9.03 -2.43 -9.79
CA MET A 483 7.91 -2.70 -10.70
C MET A 483 8.39 -3.20 -12.07
N GLY A 484 9.49 -2.62 -12.56
CA GLY A 484 10.14 -3.08 -13.78
C GLY A 484 10.58 -4.54 -13.71
N LEU A 485 11.09 -4.96 -12.55
CA LEU A 485 11.60 -6.31 -12.30
C LEU A 485 10.51 -7.32 -11.95
N SER A 486 9.30 -6.85 -11.62
CA SER A 486 8.19 -7.71 -11.22
C SER A 486 7.53 -8.42 -12.41
N ASN A 487 7.03 -9.63 -12.13
CA ASN A 487 6.29 -10.46 -13.08
C ASN A 487 4.78 -10.44 -12.78
N ILE A 488 3.96 -10.81 -13.75
CA ILE A 488 2.53 -11.07 -13.54
C ILE A 488 2.40 -12.25 -12.58
N ARG A 489 1.53 -12.08 -11.57
CA ARG A 489 1.25 -13.10 -10.56
C ARG A 489 -0.24 -13.25 -10.35
N VAL A 490 -0.70 -14.50 -10.41
CA VAL A 490 -2.06 -14.90 -10.01
C VAL A 490 -1.95 -15.87 -8.86
N GLU A 491 -2.71 -15.63 -7.81
CA GLU A 491 -2.82 -16.50 -6.64
C GLU A 491 -4.29 -16.76 -6.35
N LYS A 492 -4.65 -18.01 -6.09
CA LYS A 492 -6.01 -18.43 -5.71
C LYS A 492 -5.94 -19.35 -4.52
N GLN A 493 -6.85 -19.15 -3.58
CA GLN A 493 -6.99 -19.95 -2.37
C GLN A 493 -8.42 -20.45 -2.23
N GLN A 494 -8.59 -21.62 -1.62
CA GLN A 494 -9.90 -22.22 -1.34
C GLN A 494 -9.81 -23.11 -0.11
N SER A 495 -10.86 -23.12 0.73
CA SER A 495 -10.99 -24.11 1.81
C SER A 495 -11.45 -25.45 1.24
N ALA A 496 -10.68 -26.51 1.49
CA ALA A 496 -11.06 -27.87 1.11
C ALA A 496 -12.08 -28.49 2.10
N ASP A 497 -11.97 -28.08 3.38
CA ASP A 497 -12.90 -28.46 4.46
C ASP A 497 -13.06 -29.99 4.64
N VAL A 498 -11.93 -30.69 4.51
CA VAL A 498 -11.82 -32.13 4.72
C VAL A 498 -10.61 -32.43 5.63
N PRO A 499 -10.64 -33.51 6.43
CA PRO A 499 -9.45 -33.96 7.16
C PRO A 499 -8.27 -34.19 6.20
N PHE A 500 -7.08 -33.78 6.62
CA PHE A 500 -5.85 -34.03 5.86
C PHE A 500 -5.33 -35.44 6.23
N ASP A 501 -5.90 -36.46 5.63
CA ASP A 501 -5.56 -37.86 5.80
C ASP A 501 -5.54 -38.62 4.48
N GLU A 502 -5.02 -39.83 4.45
CA GLU A 502 -4.86 -40.63 3.26
C GLU A 502 -6.18 -40.85 2.46
N PRO A 503 -7.35 -41.12 3.10
CA PRO A 503 -8.62 -41.25 2.37
C PRO A 503 -9.07 -39.98 1.63
N ASN A 504 -8.62 -38.81 2.06
CA ASN A 504 -9.02 -37.51 1.50
C ASN A 504 -8.00 -36.91 0.52
N LEU A 505 -6.88 -37.59 0.25
CA LEU A 505 -5.88 -37.11 -0.72
C LEU A 505 -6.45 -36.91 -2.12
N ASP A 506 -7.33 -37.80 -2.57
CA ASP A 506 -7.99 -37.67 -3.89
C ASP A 506 -8.92 -36.45 -3.95
N VAL A 507 -9.59 -36.10 -2.85
CA VAL A 507 -10.44 -34.91 -2.74
C VAL A 507 -9.56 -33.67 -2.84
N THR A 508 -8.48 -33.63 -2.07
CA THR A 508 -7.53 -32.51 -2.08
C THR A 508 -6.90 -32.32 -3.47
N ALA A 509 -6.53 -33.43 -4.14
CA ALA A 509 -5.98 -33.38 -5.50
C ALA A 509 -6.97 -32.81 -6.52
N ARG A 510 -8.27 -33.15 -6.42
CA ARG A 510 -9.33 -32.59 -7.29
C ARG A 510 -9.52 -31.10 -7.04
N GLU A 511 -9.56 -30.65 -5.79
CA GLU A 511 -9.66 -29.22 -5.44
C GLU A 511 -8.45 -28.43 -5.97
N MET A 512 -7.24 -28.99 -5.84
CA MET A 512 -6.03 -28.40 -6.43
C MET A 512 -6.12 -28.29 -7.97
N ALA A 513 -6.65 -29.29 -8.66
CA ALA A 513 -6.83 -29.25 -10.11
C ALA A 513 -7.85 -28.15 -10.54
N ILE A 514 -8.91 -27.96 -9.72
CA ILE A 514 -9.87 -26.87 -9.94
C ILE A 514 -9.19 -25.51 -9.78
N LEU A 515 -8.41 -25.34 -8.70
CA LEU A 515 -7.65 -24.10 -8.47
C LEU A 515 -6.65 -23.83 -9.59
N GLN A 516 -5.92 -24.86 -10.07
CA GLN A 516 -5.00 -24.74 -11.20
C GLN A 516 -5.73 -24.24 -12.45
N THR A 517 -6.88 -24.83 -12.78
CA THR A 517 -7.69 -24.38 -13.93
C THR A 517 -8.11 -22.91 -13.81
N ARG A 518 -8.46 -22.46 -12.59
CA ARG A 518 -8.80 -21.04 -12.33
C ARG A 518 -7.60 -20.12 -12.47
N VAL A 519 -6.41 -20.56 -12.05
CA VAL A 519 -5.15 -19.81 -12.22
C VAL A 519 -4.79 -19.70 -13.67
N ASP A 520 -4.81 -20.82 -14.43
CA ASP A 520 -4.47 -20.87 -15.86
C ASP A 520 -5.40 -19.97 -16.67
N LYS A 521 -6.71 -20.01 -16.37
CA LYS A 521 -7.69 -19.11 -16.98
C LYS A 521 -7.34 -17.64 -16.72
N ALA A 522 -7.08 -17.29 -15.46
CA ALA A 522 -6.76 -15.91 -15.08
C ALA A 522 -5.43 -15.42 -15.65
N LEU A 523 -4.43 -16.30 -15.86
CA LEU A 523 -3.19 -15.98 -16.57
C LEU A 523 -3.46 -15.78 -18.07
N GLY A 524 -4.28 -16.63 -18.69
CA GLY A 524 -4.70 -16.50 -20.08
C GLY A 524 -5.43 -15.17 -20.36
N GLU A 525 -6.33 -14.74 -19.44
CA GLU A 525 -7.00 -13.44 -19.50
C GLU A 525 -6.01 -12.26 -19.42
N GLN A 526 -4.84 -12.46 -18.85
CA GLN A 526 -3.75 -11.49 -18.78
C GLN A 526 -2.72 -11.65 -19.91
N HIS A 527 -3.03 -12.42 -20.93
CA HIS A 527 -2.15 -12.67 -22.10
C HIS A 527 -0.78 -13.24 -21.72
N VAL A 528 -0.71 -14.03 -20.64
CA VAL A 528 0.47 -14.79 -20.26
C VAL A 528 0.37 -16.17 -20.89
N PRO A 529 1.38 -16.62 -21.68
CA PRO A 529 1.40 -17.99 -22.22
C PRO A 529 1.37 -19.02 -21.08
N ALA A 530 0.66 -20.13 -21.32
CA ALA A 530 0.58 -21.25 -20.38
C ALA A 530 1.92 -21.97 -20.21
#